data_9cbfef368af0907b1c9baf2fbcdc1085
#
_entry.id   9cbfef368af0907b1c9baf2fbcdc1085
#
_cell.length_a   1.000
_cell.length_b   1.000
_cell.length_c   1.000
_cell.angle_alpha   90.00
_cell.angle_beta   90.00
_cell.angle_gamma   90.00
#
_symmetry.space_group_name_H-M   'P 1'
#
loop_
_entity.id
_entity.type
_entity.pdbx_description
1 polymer ?
#
loop_
_entity_poly.entity_id
_entity_poly.type
_entity_poly.pdbx_seq_one_letter_code
_entity_poly.pdbx_strand_id
1 'polypeptide(L)'
;MKWLICLILLFPGICFGADYSQYSDEAIVKAIGKAENSIKYPYGIKSIDTKGNIEYARQICLNSVRNGRKRWVKADKPCDLISFISRRYCPVNAPDDNGTNKYWAKNVKYFLTQNKN
;
A
#
# COMPACT_ATOMS: atom_id res chain seq x y z
N MET A 1 6.86 28.41 29.31
CA MET A 1 7.06 27.91 28.93
C MET A 1 6.54 27.49 28.33
N LYS A 2 6.30 27.24 27.80
CA LYS A 2 5.88 26.67 27.20
C LYS A 2 6.27 26.07 26.36
N TRP A 3 6.70 26.13 25.86
CA TRP A 3 7.20 25.55 25.06
C TRP A 3 7.33 24.44 25.12
N LEU A 4 7.39 24.20 25.71
CA LEU A 4 7.61 23.10 25.85
C LEU A 4 6.77 22.35 25.51
N ILE A 5 6.11 22.62 25.61
CA ILE A 5 5.21 21.86 25.44
C ILE A 5 5.05 21.51 24.26
N CYS A 6 5.21 22.07 23.66
CA CYS A 6 5.02 21.65 22.59
C CYS A 6 5.66 20.73 22.21
N LEU A 7 6.29 20.58 22.74
CA LEU A 7 6.92 19.69 22.34
C LEU A 7 6.44 18.59 22.33
N ILE A 8 5.93 18.44 22.90
CA ILE A 8 5.51 17.37 22.96
C ILE A 8 4.83 17.03 22.07
N LEU A 9 4.37 17.61 21.82
CA LEU A 9 3.75 17.21 21.04
C LEU A 9 4.22 16.83 20.10
N LEU A 10 4.95 17.04 20.08
CA LEU A 10 5.40 16.60 19.24
C LEU A 10 5.46 15.49 19.10
N PHE A 11 5.44 14.98 19.54
CA PHE A 11 5.57 13.87 19.35
C PHE A 11 4.68 13.33 18.98
N PRO A 12 3.98 13.76 19.08
CA PRO A 12 3.16 13.10 18.66
C PRO A 12 3.27 12.87 17.44
N GLY A 13 3.58 13.45 16.95
CA GLY A 13 3.65 13.05 15.81
C GLY A 13 4.24 11.90 15.69
N ILE A 14 4.39 11.63 16.26
CA ILE A 14 4.91 10.74 16.25
C ILE A 14 4.42 9.84 15.90
N CYS A 15 4.19 9.79 15.79
CA CYS A 15 3.92 9.03 15.48
C CYS A 15 3.24 8.69 14.97
N PHE A 16 2.94 8.71 15.07
CA PHE A 16 2.25 8.31 14.64
C PHE A 16 2.23 8.35 13.63
N GLY A 17 2.45 8.58 13.36
CA GLY A 17 2.34 8.59 12.11
C GLY A 17 3.02 7.73 11.22
N ALA A 18 2.87 6.56 11.38
CA ALA A 18 3.37 5.65 10.40
C ALA A 18 2.61 5.91 9.11
N ASP A 19 3.27 6.52 8.12
CA ASP A 19 2.67 6.76 6.82
C ASP A 19 3.14 5.74 5.78
N TYR A 20 4.01 4.83 6.18
CA TYR A 20 4.53 3.74 5.35
C TYR A 20 5.41 4.20 4.19
N SER A 21 5.77 5.49 4.14
CA SER A 21 6.64 6.00 3.08
C SER A 21 8.08 5.53 3.21
N GLN A 22 8.48 5.05 4.39
CA GLN A 22 9.83 4.55 4.61
C GLN A 22 10.07 3.22 3.90
N TYR A 23 9.03 2.53 3.49
CA TYR A 23 9.19 1.26 2.77
C TYR A 23 9.47 1.54 1.30
N SER A 24 10.37 0.75 0.71
CA SER A 24 10.67 0.87 -0.72
C SER A 24 9.49 0.39 -1.55
N ASP A 25 9.48 0.79 -2.81
CA ASP A 25 8.45 0.32 -3.73
C ASP A 25 8.48 -1.20 -3.84
N GLU A 26 9.68 -1.78 -3.89
CA GLU A 26 9.82 -3.24 -3.97
C GLU A 26 9.29 -3.94 -2.74
N ALA A 27 9.51 -3.37 -1.55
CA ALA A 27 8.97 -3.96 -0.33
C ALA A 27 7.44 -3.94 -0.34
N ILE A 28 6.87 -2.85 -0.83
CA ILE A 28 5.41 -2.75 -0.92
C ILE A 28 4.87 -3.77 -1.92
N VAL A 29 5.53 -3.91 -3.08
CA VAL A 29 5.14 -4.90 -4.09
C VAL A 29 5.15 -6.32 -3.50
N LYS A 30 6.20 -6.64 -2.75
CA LYS A 30 6.32 -7.96 -2.12
C LYS A 30 5.16 -8.20 -1.14
N ALA A 31 4.82 -7.19 -0.36
CA ALA A 31 3.70 -7.29 0.57
C ALA A 31 2.37 -7.47 -0.15
N ILE A 32 2.18 -6.77 -1.26
CA ILE A 32 0.97 -6.92 -2.08
C ILE A 32 0.88 -8.36 -2.60
N GLY A 33 1.98 -8.89 -3.11
CA GLY A 33 2.00 -10.26 -3.59
C GLY A 33 1.57 -11.25 -2.54
N LYS A 34 2.03 -11.06 -1.31
CA LYS A 34 1.66 -11.94 -0.20
C LYS A 34 0.20 -11.74 0.20
N ALA A 35 -0.27 -10.50 0.21
CA ALA A 35 -1.65 -10.21 0.59
C ALA A 35 -2.65 -10.79 -0.42
N GLU A 36 -2.31 -10.71 -1.69
CA GLU A 36 -3.19 -11.23 -2.74
C GLU A 36 -3.15 -12.75 -2.81
N ASN A 37 -1.96 -13.32 -2.64
CA ASN A 37 -1.77 -14.77 -2.54
C ASN A 37 -2.58 -15.57 -3.57
N SER A 38 -2.57 -15.14 -4.81
CA SER A 38 -3.35 -15.77 -5.87
C SER A 38 -2.41 -16.34 -6.93
N ILE A 39 -2.61 -17.58 -7.29
CA ILE A 39 -1.87 -18.22 -8.38
C ILE A 39 -2.43 -17.75 -9.72
N LYS A 40 -3.77 -17.67 -9.80
CA LYS A 40 -4.44 -17.30 -11.05
C LYS A 40 -4.20 -15.83 -11.40
N TYR A 41 -4.21 -14.96 -10.39
CA TYR A 41 -4.03 -13.52 -10.58
C TYR A 41 -2.90 -13.02 -9.69
N PRO A 42 -1.64 -13.31 -10.06
CA PRO A 42 -0.52 -12.84 -9.24
C PRO A 42 -0.61 -11.33 -8.99
N TYR A 43 -0.36 -10.93 -7.78
CA TYR A 43 -0.46 -9.52 -7.34
C TYR A 43 -1.86 -8.94 -7.54
N GLY A 44 -2.87 -9.80 -7.72
CA GLY A 44 -4.24 -9.35 -7.92
C GLY A 44 -4.51 -8.73 -9.28
N ILE A 45 -3.59 -8.87 -10.23
CA ILE A 45 -3.75 -8.27 -11.56
C ILE A 45 -4.75 -9.06 -12.35
N LYS A 46 -5.93 -8.47 -12.60
CA LYS A 46 -7.01 -9.10 -13.36
C LYS A 46 -7.30 -8.41 -14.68
N SER A 47 -7.03 -7.11 -14.77
CA SER A 47 -7.39 -6.31 -15.92
C SER A 47 -6.46 -6.53 -17.11
N ILE A 48 -5.29 -7.12 -16.87
CA ILE A 48 -4.31 -7.39 -17.91
C ILE A 48 -4.00 -8.88 -17.85
N ASP A 49 -4.04 -9.52 -19.01
CA ASP A 49 -3.71 -10.93 -19.08
C ASP A 49 -2.20 -11.10 -19.00
N THR A 50 -1.72 -11.56 -17.87
CA THR A 50 -0.29 -11.78 -17.65
C THR A 50 0.16 -13.16 -18.14
N LYS A 51 -0.78 -14.00 -18.56
CA LYS A 51 -0.49 -15.34 -19.10
C LYS A 51 0.35 -16.20 -18.15
N GLY A 52 0.13 -16.03 -16.86
CA GLY A 52 0.89 -16.78 -15.86
C GLY A 52 2.30 -16.31 -15.67
N ASN A 53 2.69 -15.20 -16.28
CA ASN A 53 4.04 -14.65 -16.15
C ASN A 53 4.09 -13.81 -14.88
N ILE A 54 4.65 -14.39 -13.81
CA ILE A 54 4.71 -13.72 -12.51
C ILE A 54 5.56 -12.46 -12.57
N GLU A 55 6.66 -12.48 -13.32
CA GLU A 55 7.53 -11.32 -13.40
C GLU A 55 6.84 -10.15 -14.10
N TYR A 56 6.04 -10.44 -15.12
CA TYR A 56 5.27 -9.41 -15.79
C TYR A 56 4.24 -8.81 -14.83
N ALA A 57 3.54 -9.66 -14.08
CA ALA A 57 2.57 -9.19 -13.08
C ALA A 57 3.28 -8.35 -12.01
N ARG A 58 4.46 -8.78 -11.57
CA ARG A 58 5.23 -8.03 -10.58
C ARG A 58 5.60 -6.65 -11.11
N GLN A 59 5.99 -6.57 -12.37
CA GLN A 59 6.36 -5.28 -12.98
C GLN A 59 5.16 -4.34 -13.06
N ILE A 60 3.97 -4.87 -13.40
CA ILE A 60 2.75 -4.07 -13.42
C ILE A 60 2.45 -3.54 -12.01
N CYS A 61 2.57 -4.40 -11.01
CA CYS A 61 2.35 -4.00 -9.62
C CYS A 61 3.34 -2.91 -9.22
N LEU A 62 4.61 -3.08 -9.57
CA LEU A 62 5.65 -2.09 -9.26
C LEU A 62 5.32 -0.73 -9.87
N ASN A 63 4.91 -0.72 -11.14
CA ASN A 63 4.51 0.53 -11.79
C ASN A 63 3.33 1.17 -11.07
N SER A 64 2.37 0.37 -10.64
CA SER A 64 1.21 0.88 -9.90
C SER A 64 1.61 1.50 -8.57
N VAL A 65 2.54 0.87 -7.87
CA VAL A 65 3.02 1.38 -6.59
C VAL A 65 3.79 2.69 -6.80
N ARG A 66 4.68 2.72 -7.79
CA ARG A 66 5.44 3.93 -8.10
C ARG A 66 4.52 5.10 -8.43
N ASN A 67 3.54 4.86 -9.30
CA ASN A 67 2.61 5.90 -9.69
C ASN A 67 1.72 6.32 -8.52
N GLY A 68 1.34 5.36 -7.68
CA GLY A 68 0.57 5.64 -6.48
C GLY A 68 1.32 6.55 -5.52
N ARG A 69 2.62 6.28 -5.33
CA ARG A 69 3.44 7.12 -4.46
C ARG A 69 3.55 8.54 -5.02
N LYS A 70 3.74 8.68 -6.33
CA LYS A 70 3.80 10.00 -6.96
C LYS A 70 2.50 10.79 -6.76
N ARG A 71 1.36 10.12 -6.96
CA ARG A 71 0.05 10.76 -6.76
C ARG A 71 -0.17 11.14 -5.31
N TRP A 72 0.31 10.29 -4.38
CA TRP A 72 0.18 10.54 -2.96
C TRP A 72 0.93 11.81 -2.54
N VAL A 73 2.17 11.96 -3.02
CA VAL A 73 2.95 13.17 -2.75
C VAL A 73 2.25 14.39 -3.36
N LYS A 74 1.78 14.27 -4.60
CA LYS A 74 1.12 15.37 -5.29
C LYS A 74 -0.18 15.77 -4.60
N ALA A 75 -0.87 14.83 -3.99
CA ALA A 75 -2.11 15.08 -3.26
C ALA A 75 -1.85 15.54 -1.83
N ASP A 76 -0.61 15.80 -1.48
CA ASP A 76 -0.21 16.31 -0.16
C ASP A 76 -0.45 15.29 0.96
N LYS A 77 -0.27 14.01 0.63
CA LYS A 77 -0.26 12.93 1.61
C LYS A 77 -1.49 12.93 2.52
N PRO A 78 -2.69 12.79 1.93
CA PRO A 78 -3.95 12.93 2.70
C PRO A 78 -4.20 11.81 3.70
N CYS A 79 -3.51 10.67 3.56
CA CYS A 79 -3.60 9.55 4.48
C CYS A 79 -2.29 8.76 4.35
N ASP A 80 -2.19 7.60 4.98
CA ASP A 80 -0.99 6.81 4.79
C ASP A 80 -0.91 6.30 3.34
N LEU A 81 0.31 6.01 2.92
CA LEU A 81 0.57 5.65 1.53
C LEU A 81 -0.17 4.38 1.10
N ILE A 82 -0.21 3.37 1.95
CA ILE A 82 -0.84 2.09 1.60
C ILE A 82 -2.35 2.27 1.41
N SER A 83 -2.99 3.00 2.31
CA SER A 83 -4.42 3.28 2.17
C SER A 83 -4.70 4.09 0.91
N PHE A 84 -3.81 5.02 0.58
CA PHE A 84 -3.98 5.82 -0.64
C PHE A 84 -3.87 4.93 -1.89
N ILE A 85 -2.88 4.06 -1.94
CA ILE A 85 -2.71 3.14 -3.06
C ILE A 85 -3.94 2.24 -3.20
N SER A 86 -4.50 1.80 -2.08
CA SER A 86 -5.64 0.88 -2.10
C SER A 86 -6.86 1.46 -2.80
N ARG A 87 -7.03 2.78 -2.77
CA ARG A 87 -8.18 3.43 -3.40
C ARG A 87 -8.28 3.12 -4.88
N ARG A 88 -7.15 2.87 -5.49
CA ARG A 88 -7.08 2.63 -6.92
C ARG A 88 -6.74 1.18 -7.26
N TYR A 89 -5.91 0.57 -6.44
CA TYR A 89 -5.48 -0.79 -6.67
C TYR A 89 -6.57 -1.80 -6.32
N CYS A 90 -7.33 -1.53 -5.26
CA CYS A 90 -8.34 -2.47 -4.76
C CYS A 90 -9.52 -1.68 -4.19
N PRO A 91 -10.28 -0.99 -5.06
CA PRO A 91 -11.34 -0.09 -4.59
C PRO A 91 -12.46 -0.83 -3.89
N VAL A 92 -12.89 -0.29 -2.76
CA VAL A 92 -14.03 -0.82 -2.02
C VAL A 92 -15.29 -0.61 -2.87
N ASN A 93 -16.14 -1.61 -2.91
CA ASN A 93 -17.40 -1.60 -3.66
C ASN A 93 -17.20 -1.58 -5.18
N ALA A 94 -16.04 -2.01 -5.66
CA ALA A 94 -15.85 -2.21 -7.10
C ALA A 94 -16.79 -3.35 -7.56
N PRO A 95 -17.15 -3.38 -8.85
CA PRO A 95 -18.09 -4.41 -9.34
C PRO A 95 -17.67 -5.85 -9.02
N ASP A 96 -16.37 -6.12 -8.96
CA ASP A 96 -15.86 -7.46 -8.65
C ASP A 96 -15.52 -7.65 -7.18
N ASP A 97 -15.85 -6.68 -6.32
CA ASP A 97 -15.55 -6.75 -4.89
C ASP A 97 -16.55 -7.68 -4.20
N ASN A 98 -16.05 -8.72 -3.58
CA ASN A 98 -16.88 -9.65 -2.82
C ASN A 98 -17.00 -9.27 -1.35
N GLY A 99 -16.68 -8.01 -1.02
CA GLY A 99 -16.74 -7.52 0.36
C GLY A 99 -15.42 -7.55 1.08
N THR A 100 -14.34 -8.02 0.44
CA THR A 100 -13.03 -8.13 1.09
C THR A 100 -12.07 -7.02 0.75
N ASN A 101 -12.39 -6.17 -0.25
CA ASN A 101 -11.48 -5.09 -0.64
C ASN A 101 -11.18 -4.14 0.49
N LYS A 102 -12.11 -3.96 1.42
CA LYS A 102 -11.91 -3.08 2.58
C LYS A 102 -10.79 -3.55 3.50
N TYR A 103 -10.36 -4.80 3.39
CA TYR A 103 -9.28 -5.35 4.23
C TYR A 103 -7.91 -5.31 3.54
N TRP A 104 -7.86 -4.89 2.29
CA TRP A 104 -6.64 -4.97 1.50
C TRP A 104 -5.48 -4.18 2.13
N ALA A 105 -5.74 -2.91 2.46
CA ALA A 105 -4.69 -2.07 3.03
C ALA A 105 -4.17 -2.64 4.34
N LYS A 106 -5.07 -3.13 5.19
CA LYS A 106 -4.69 -3.74 6.46
C LYS A 106 -3.79 -4.95 6.24
N ASN A 107 -4.14 -5.78 5.26
CA ASN A 107 -3.38 -6.99 4.98
C ASN A 107 -1.99 -6.66 4.42
N VAL A 108 -1.91 -5.68 3.53
CA VAL A 108 -0.61 -5.25 3.00
C VAL A 108 0.27 -4.71 4.11
N LYS A 109 -0.29 -3.88 4.97
CA LYS A 109 0.45 -3.32 6.11
C LYS A 109 0.97 -4.43 7.03
N TYR A 110 0.16 -5.45 7.24
CA TYR A 110 0.57 -6.59 8.07
C TYR A 110 1.83 -7.24 7.48
N PHE A 111 1.81 -7.54 6.18
CA PHE A 111 2.96 -8.20 5.55
C PHE A 111 4.18 -7.29 5.49
N LEU A 112 4.00 -5.98 5.35
CA LEU A 112 5.11 -5.04 5.41
C LEU A 112 5.84 -5.12 6.75
N THR A 113 5.09 -5.13 7.84
CA THR A 113 5.70 -5.14 9.17
C THR A 113 6.25 -6.50 9.55
N GLN A 114 5.78 -7.58 8.92
CA GLN A 114 6.30 -8.92 9.18
C GLN A 114 7.62 -9.19 8.47
N ASN A 115 7.99 -8.38 7.49
CA ASN A 115 9.22 -8.58 6.72
C ASN A 115 10.33 -7.66 7.19
N LYS A 116 10.49 -7.53 8.47
CA LYS A 116 11.44 -6.58 9.03
C LYS A 116 12.88 -7.04 8.94
N ASN A 117 13.10 -8.28 8.69
CA ASN A 117 14.44 -8.77 8.56
C ASN A 117 15.03 -8.49 7.23
#